data_2cf877793c55227a171090ca3aa90644
#
_entry.id   2cf877793c55227a171090ca3aa90644
#
_cell.length_a   1.000
_cell.length_b   1.000
_cell.length_c   1.000
_cell.angle_alpha   90.00
_cell.angle_beta   90.00
_cell.angle_gamma   90.00
#
_symmetry.space_group_name_H-M   'P 1'
#
loop_
_entity.id
_entity.type
_entity.pdbx_description
1 polymer ?
#
loop_
_entity_poly.entity_id
_entity_poly.type
_entity_poly.pdbx_seq_one_letter_code
_entity_poly.pdbx_strand_id
1 'polypeptide(L)' 'MKASDQYLKWVEWSEEDQVYIGKCPDLITGIHGDDPIQLYSELCEIVDDVLQHFSLEGRLLPPPRIQPVI' A
#
# COMPACT_ATOMS: atom_id res chain seq x y z
N MET A 1 8.48 -9.88 -10.69
CA MET A 1 7.62 -8.83 -10.08
C MET A 1 6.95 -9.38 -8.84
N LYS A 2 6.98 -8.65 -7.75
CA LYS A 2 6.27 -9.04 -6.55
C LYS A 2 4.76 -8.82 -6.73
N ALA A 3 3.96 -9.65 -6.07
CA ALA A 3 2.50 -9.48 -6.12
C ALA A 3 2.08 -8.08 -5.63
N SER A 4 2.78 -7.54 -4.64
CA SER A 4 2.49 -6.21 -4.12
C SER A 4 2.65 -5.10 -5.16
N ASP A 5 3.47 -5.32 -6.18
CA ASP A 5 3.68 -4.32 -7.23
C ASP A 5 2.46 -4.14 -8.13
N GLN A 6 1.53 -5.09 -8.10
CA GLN A 6 0.31 -5.03 -8.91
C GLN A 6 -0.75 -4.12 -8.30
N TYR A 7 -0.62 -3.78 -7.03
CA TYR A 7 -1.61 -2.97 -6.33
C TYR A 7 -1.19 -1.50 -6.32
N LEU A 8 -2.13 -0.63 -6.63
CA LEU A 8 -1.89 0.80 -6.61
C LEU A 8 -1.59 1.25 -5.18
N LYS A 9 -0.46 1.90 -5.01
CA LYS A 9 -0.07 2.47 -3.73
C LYS A 9 0.77 3.71 -3.94
N TRP A 10 0.65 4.64 -3.01
CA TRP A 10 1.38 5.91 -3.09
C TRP A 10 1.50 6.55 -1.72
N VAL A 11 2.33 7.59 -1.65
CA VAL A 11 2.47 8.44 -0.48
C VAL A 11 2.08 9.85 -0.89
N GLU A 12 1.26 10.50 -0.07
CA GLU A 12 0.86 11.87 -0.32
C GLU A 12 1.01 12.72 0.95
N TRP A 13 1.15 14.02 0.77
CA TRP A 13 1.21 14.95 1.89
C TRP A 13 -0.21 15.34 2.33
N SER A 14 -0.44 15.31 3.64
CA SER A 14 -1.70 15.78 4.21
C SER A 14 -1.50 17.13 4.84
N GLU A 15 -2.02 18.17 4.22
CA GLU A 15 -1.93 19.52 4.74
C GLU A 15 -2.69 19.66 6.05
N GLU A 16 -3.83 18.99 6.14
CA GLU A 16 -4.69 19.02 7.32
C GLU A 16 -3.99 18.42 8.53
N ASP A 17 -3.35 17.27 8.36
CA ASP A 17 -2.72 16.54 9.45
C ASP A 17 -1.23 16.84 9.60
N GLN A 18 -0.65 17.53 8.65
CA GLN A 18 0.78 17.89 8.63
C GLN A 18 1.68 16.65 8.70
N VAL A 19 1.29 15.61 7.99
CA VAL A 19 2.06 14.35 7.88
C VAL A 19 1.90 13.80 6.48
N TYR A 20 2.79 12.87 6.12
CA TYR A 20 2.62 12.07 4.90
C TYR A 20 1.71 10.90 5.18
N ILE A 21 0.93 10.52 4.19
CA ILE A 21 0.01 9.38 4.27
C ILE A 21 0.34 8.41 3.15
N GLY A 22 0.54 7.15 3.52
CA GLY A 22 0.73 6.07 2.57
C GLY A 22 -0.59 5.33 2.37
N LYS A 23 -0.96 5.11 1.11
CA LYS A 23 -2.26 4.52 0.76
C LYS A 23 -2.12 3.34 -0.18
N CYS A 24 -2.90 2.30 0.08
CA CYS A 24 -3.12 1.18 -0.83
C CYS A 24 -4.58 0.77 -0.67
N PRO A 25 -5.51 1.42 -1.40
CA PRO A 25 -6.94 1.31 -1.11
C PRO A 25 -7.51 -0.10 -1.17
N ASP A 26 -6.91 -0.98 -1.97
CA ASP A 26 -7.44 -2.33 -2.13
C ASP A 26 -7.08 -3.25 -0.96
N LEU A 27 -6.09 -2.91 -0.16
CA LEU A 27 -5.57 -3.80 0.87
C LEU A 27 -5.56 -3.20 2.28
N ILE A 28 -5.31 -1.90 2.40
CA ILE A 28 -5.21 -1.24 3.71
C ILE A 28 -5.87 0.13 3.68
N THR A 29 -6.23 0.64 4.86
CA THR A 29 -6.86 1.95 4.98
C THR A 29 -5.86 3.10 4.87
N GLY A 30 -4.61 2.85 5.25
CA GLY A 30 -3.56 3.85 5.16
C GLY A 30 -2.66 3.85 6.38
N ILE A 31 -1.47 4.41 6.20
CA ILE A 31 -0.50 4.61 7.28
C ILE A 31 0.02 6.04 7.17
N HIS A 32 0.64 6.54 8.22
CA HIS A 32 1.18 7.91 8.20
C HIS A 32 2.57 7.96 8.81
N GLY A 33 3.32 8.99 8.47
CA GLY A 33 4.68 9.18 8.97
C GLY A 33 5.27 10.50 8.51
N ASP A 34 6.45 10.82 9.02
CA ASP A 34 7.12 12.09 8.76
C ASP A 34 8.06 12.05 7.56
N ASP A 35 8.57 10.88 7.23
CA ASP A 35 9.53 10.70 6.13
C ASP A 35 8.86 9.94 4.99
N PRO A 36 8.65 10.58 3.83
CA PRO A 36 7.92 9.94 2.73
C PRO A 36 8.64 8.73 2.15
N ILE A 37 9.97 8.73 2.14
CA ILE A 37 10.74 7.61 1.58
C ILE A 37 10.62 6.41 2.50
N GLN A 38 10.82 6.61 3.79
CA GLN A 38 10.68 5.55 4.77
C GLN A 38 9.24 5.04 4.81
N LEU A 39 8.29 5.95 4.75
CA LEU A 39 6.86 5.60 4.78
C LEU A 39 6.49 4.72 3.58
N TYR A 40 7.00 5.03 2.39
CA TYR A 40 6.73 4.21 1.22
C TYR A 40 7.32 2.80 1.38
N SER A 41 8.52 2.71 1.94
CA SER A 41 9.15 1.41 2.22
C SER A 41 8.31 0.60 3.21
N GLU A 42 7.83 1.22 4.27
CA GLU A 42 6.95 0.57 5.23
C GLU A 42 5.64 0.13 4.59
N LEU A 43 5.08 0.97 3.72
CA LEU A 43 3.85 0.66 3.00
C LEU A 43 4.03 -0.61 2.16
N CYS A 44 5.14 -0.73 1.46
CA CYS A 44 5.43 -1.92 0.66
C CYS A 44 5.53 -3.16 1.53
N GLU A 45 6.16 -3.07 2.69
CA GLU A 45 6.27 -4.20 3.62
C GLU A 45 4.91 -4.61 4.16
N ILE A 46 4.08 -3.64 4.52
CA ILE A 46 2.73 -3.92 5.04
C ILE A 46 1.89 -4.59 3.96
N VAL A 47 1.96 -4.11 2.74
CA VAL A 47 1.22 -4.71 1.62
C VAL A 47 1.68 -6.15 1.40
N ASP A 48 2.98 -6.41 1.42
CA ASP A 48 3.50 -7.77 1.31
C ASP A 48 2.96 -8.67 2.42
N ASP A 49 2.94 -8.18 3.66
CA ASP A 49 2.43 -8.93 4.80
C ASP A 49 0.95 -9.26 4.65
N VAL A 50 0.16 -8.28 4.21
CA VAL A 50 -1.28 -8.48 3.98
C VAL A 50 -1.51 -9.56 2.93
N LEU A 51 -0.76 -9.52 1.84
CA LEU A 51 -0.88 -10.52 0.78
C LEU A 51 -0.50 -11.91 1.27
N GLN A 52 0.53 -12.01 2.12
CA GLN A 52 0.90 -13.28 2.72
C GLN A 52 -0.20 -13.83 3.61
N HIS A 53 -0.85 -12.98 4.39
CA HIS A 53 -1.98 -13.40 5.23
C HIS A 53 -3.14 -13.93 4.39
N PHE A 54 -3.45 -13.28 3.28
CA PHE A 54 -4.50 -13.76 2.38
C PHE A 54 -4.16 -15.16 1.87
N SER A 55 -2.92 -15.37 1.48
CA SER A 55 -2.45 -16.66 0.98
C SER A 55 -2.54 -17.74 2.05
N LEU A 56 -2.09 -17.43 3.27
CA LEU A 56 -2.09 -18.40 4.37
C LEU A 56 -3.50 -18.78 4.80
N GLU A 57 -4.45 -17.85 4.71
CA GLU A 57 -5.84 -18.10 5.06
C GLU A 57 -6.64 -18.72 3.91
N GLY A 58 -6.04 -18.88 2.75
CA GLY A 58 -6.72 -19.40 1.57
C GLY A 58 -7.77 -18.45 1.01
N ARG A 59 -7.67 -17.15 1.30
CA ARG A 59 -8.62 -16.16 0.83
C ARG A 59 -8.24 -15.68 -0.55
N LEU A 60 -9.25 -15.33 -1.33
CA LEU A 60 -9.02 -14.74 -2.65
C LEU A 60 -8.48 -13.33 -2.49
N LEU A 61 -7.44 -13.03 -3.25
CA LEU A 61 -6.89 -11.67 -3.28
C LEU A 61 -7.86 -10.74 -3.99
N PRO A 62 -8.03 -9.50 -3.51
CA PRO A 62 -8.82 -8.52 -4.24
C PRO A 62 -8.17 -8.23 -5.59
N PRO A 63 -8.96 -8.00 -6.65
CA PRO A 63 -8.38 -7.67 -7.94
C PRO A 63 -7.63 -6.34 -7.84
N PRO A 64 -6.41 -6.27 -8.37
CA PRO A 64 -5.67 -5.02 -8.35
C PRO A 64 -6.33 -3.99 -9.26
N ARG A 65 -6.31 -2.74 -8.83
CA ARG A 65 -6.78 -1.65 -9.67
C ARG A 65 -5.80 -1.44 -10.80
N ILE A 66 -6.33 -1.04 -11.95
CA ILE A 66 -5.48 -0.76 -13.10
C ILE A 66 -4.64 0.48 -12.77
N GLN A 67 -3.33 0.30 -12.84
CA GLN A 67 -2.44 1.43 -12.66
C GLN A 67 -2.31 2.19 -13.96
N PRO A 68 -2.17 3.53 -13.90
CA PRO A 68 -1.96 4.31 -15.10
C PRO A 68 -0.74 3.81 -15.85
N VAL A 69 -0.88 3.59 -17.12
CA VAL A 69 0.25 3.25 -17.98
C VAL A 69 0.84 4.58 -18.47
N ILE A 70 2.07 4.74 -18.17
CA ILE A 70 2.77 5.97 -18.55
C ILE A 70 3.59 5.74 -19.78
#